data_410677466f92d7ddb7d7048f15c0c9b4
#
_entry.id   410677466f92d7ddb7d7048f15c0c9b4
#
_cell.length_a   1.000
_cell.length_b   1.000
_cell.length_c   1.000
_cell.angle_alpha   90.00
_cell.angle_beta   90.00
_cell.angle_gamma   90.00
#
_symmetry.space_group_name_H-M   'P 1'
#
loop_
_entity.id
_entity.type
_entity.pdbx_description
1 polymer ?
#
loop_
_entity_poly.entity_id
_entity_poly.type
_entity_poly.pdbx_seq_one_letter_code
_entity_poly.pdbx_strand_id
1 'polypeptide(L)'
;MHIVVVGGGVVGMTTAYELNRRGHQVTVLERHAIAGNETSKANAAQRSYGVVYPWADPSIVFKAIPWILKQDGPLKLRFPPSVETLKFMFATLRYAWSPGLFGLNRRAMLRLGIHSRERFLALEKELDLAFDGDHQGLLHLASTPEALEGYRATHELLTELGIPSQLLTPDQVREAEPGMVGNGPLYGALSYDSDGTGDCHKFSRELAKACEEKGVVVRYNVEAEKLIADEQKVSAISLRTGEGVMETLEADAFVISAGCWSNHLVQPLGLELPIYPVKGYSLTVPMKDPERGPASTIHDDNYKVVSTRLGNRLRATGFVELADFNREIPEARLATIKKSVESRFPGCADLDAAETWTGFRPMTPDGPAIIGRGPRENLYLNTGHGTFGWTLSAGSADVIAQVIEGEEPTICLDAFRPGRFQE
;
A
#
# COMPACT_ATOMS: atom_id res chain seq x y z
N MET A 1 -28.54 4.66 -0.24
CA MET A 1 -28.21 4.39 -1.66
C MET A 1 -27.66 2.99 -1.79
N HIS A 2 -27.84 2.36 -2.98
CA HIS A 2 -27.09 1.17 -3.34
C HIS A 2 -25.77 1.58 -3.99
N ILE A 3 -24.64 1.16 -3.43
CA ILE A 3 -23.31 1.55 -3.90
C ILE A 3 -22.54 0.29 -4.29
N VAL A 4 -21.97 0.27 -5.48
CA VAL A 4 -21.08 -0.79 -5.96
C VAL A 4 -19.63 -0.39 -5.76
N VAL A 5 -18.85 -1.20 -5.02
CA VAL A 5 -17.41 -1.05 -4.85
C VAL A 5 -16.68 -2.08 -5.72
N VAL A 6 -15.84 -1.62 -6.63
CA VAL A 6 -15.09 -2.48 -7.55
C VAL A 6 -13.69 -2.75 -7.00
N GLY A 7 -13.45 -4.00 -6.61
CA GLY A 7 -12.20 -4.50 -6.03
C GLY A 7 -12.34 -4.84 -4.54
N GLY A 8 -12.11 -6.11 -4.19
CA GLY A 8 -12.13 -6.66 -2.83
C GLY A 8 -10.75 -6.66 -2.15
N GLY A 9 -9.83 -5.78 -2.57
CA GLY A 9 -8.60 -5.52 -1.84
C GLY A 9 -8.83 -4.75 -0.54
N VAL A 10 -7.79 -4.51 0.27
CA VAL A 10 -7.92 -3.82 1.56
C VAL A 10 -8.61 -2.47 1.43
N VAL A 11 -8.31 -1.68 0.39
CA VAL A 11 -8.94 -0.38 0.14
C VAL A 11 -10.43 -0.53 -0.17
N GLY A 12 -10.81 -1.47 -1.03
CA GLY A 12 -12.23 -1.72 -1.34
C GLY A 12 -13.01 -2.25 -0.15
N MET A 13 -12.43 -3.16 0.63
CA MET A 13 -13.11 -3.72 1.81
C MET A 13 -13.29 -2.70 2.92
N THR A 14 -12.29 -1.84 3.20
CA THR A 14 -12.45 -0.74 4.16
C THR A 14 -13.46 0.30 3.66
N THR A 15 -13.49 0.57 2.35
CA THR A 15 -14.51 1.45 1.74
C THR A 15 -15.91 0.86 1.90
N ALA A 16 -16.09 -0.43 1.63
CA ALA A 16 -17.37 -1.11 1.76
C ALA A 16 -17.86 -1.12 3.21
N TYR A 17 -16.96 -1.39 4.17
CA TYR A 17 -17.26 -1.32 5.59
C TYR A 17 -17.72 0.08 6.00
N GLU A 18 -16.98 1.12 5.62
CA GLU A 18 -17.30 2.50 6.01
C GLU A 18 -18.62 2.96 5.41
N LEU A 19 -18.89 2.67 4.15
CA LEU A 19 -20.17 2.97 3.49
C LEU A 19 -21.34 2.23 4.14
N ASN A 20 -21.18 0.96 4.46
CA ASN A 20 -22.21 0.17 5.15
C ASN A 20 -22.47 0.71 6.56
N ARG A 21 -21.41 1.06 7.32
CA ARG A 21 -21.51 1.67 8.63
C ARG A 21 -22.29 3.01 8.61
N ARG A 22 -22.22 3.73 7.49
CA ARG A 22 -23.00 4.98 7.25
C ARG A 22 -24.42 4.73 6.71
N GLY A 23 -24.85 3.47 6.66
CA GLY A 23 -26.23 3.08 6.32
C GLY A 23 -26.49 2.90 4.82
N HIS A 24 -25.44 2.76 3.99
CA HIS A 24 -25.62 2.42 2.57
C HIS A 24 -25.76 0.92 2.37
N GLN A 25 -26.53 0.53 1.35
CA GLN A 25 -26.50 -0.83 0.82
C GLN A 25 -25.28 -0.98 -0.08
N VAL A 26 -24.41 -1.94 0.19
CA VAL A 26 -23.12 -2.07 -0.52
C VAL A 26 -22.99 -3.44 -1.19
N THR A 27 -22.56 -3.42 -2.45
CA THR A 27 -22.11 -4.62 -3.18
C THR A 27 -20.64 -4.47 -3.56
N VAL A 28 -19.80 -5.42 -3.16
CA VAL A 28 -18.39 -5.48 -3.56
C VAL A 28 -18.21 -6.48 -4.68
N LEU A 29 -17.46 -6.12 -5.71
CA LEU A 29 -17.11 -6.99 -6.83
C LEU A 29 -15.63 -7.39 -6.72
N GLU A 30 -15.37 -8.69 -6.57
CA GLU A 30 -14.01 -9.24 -6.48
C GLU A 30 -13.81 -10.35 -7.53
N ARG A 31 -12.77 -10.22 -8.34
CA ARG A 31 -12.47 -11.20 -9.41
C ARG A 31 -11.93 -12.53 -8.91
N HIS A 32 -11.35 -12.56 -7.72
CA HIS A 32 -10.86 -13.79 -7.08
C HIS A 32 -11.93 -14.44 -6.20
N ALA A 33 -11.65 -15.67 -5.79
CA ALA A 33 -12.52 -16.44 -4.89
C ALA A 33 -12.50 -15.94 -3.43
N ILE A 34 -11.58 -15.04 -3.09
CA ILE A 34 -11.40 -14.48 -1.74
C ILE A 34 -10.97 -13.02 -1.81
N ALA A 35 -11.30 -12.24 -0.80
CA ALA A 35 -10.84 -10.86 -0.66
C ALA A 35 -9.32 -10.77 -0.44
N GLY A 36 -8.70 -9.68 -0.91
CA GLY A 36 -7.31 -9.36 -0.64
C GLY A 36 -6.28 -10.22 -1.39
N ASN A 37 -6.62 -10.86 -2.49
CA ASN A 37 -5.76 -11.85 -3.16
C ASN A 37 -4.74 -11.26 -4.16
N GLU A 38 -4.71 -9.93 -4.35
CA GLU A 38 -3.70 -9.21 -5.17
C GLU A 38 -2.67 -8.51 -4.28
N THR A 39 -2.46 -7.21 -4.41
CA THR A 39 -1.46 -6.44 -3.65
C THR A 39 -1.59 -6.57 -2.12
N SER A 40 -2.79 -6.84 -1.63
CA SER A 40 -3.06 -7.05 -0.21
C SER A 40 -2.59 -8.41 0.32
N LYS A 41 -2.23 -9.40 -0.54
CA LYS A 41 -1.96 -10.79 -0.14
C LYS A 41 -0.69 -10.94 0.69
N ALA A 42 0.43 -10.37 0.23
CA ALA A 42 1.71 -10.53 0.91
C ALA A 42 2.59 -9.28 0.77
N ASN A 43 2.01 -8.12 1.10
CA ASN A 43 2.72 -6.86 1.23
C ASN A 43 3.66 -6.87 2.46
N ALA A 44 4.31 -5.75 2.75
CA ALA A 44 5.27 -5.63 3.84
C ALA A 44 4.68 -5.76 5.26
N ALA A 45 3.38 -6.01 5.37
CA ALA A 45 2.70 -6.21 6.65
C ALA A 45 2.71 -5.01 7.61
N GLN A 46 3.05 -3.80 7.12
CA GLN A 46 3.17 -2.60 7.93
C GLN A 46 1.95 -1.68 7.81
N ARG A 47 1.60 -1.04 8.91
CA ARG A 47 0.74 0.13 8.98
C ARG A 47 1.61 1.31 9.42
N SER A 48 2.23 1.97 8.45
CA SER A 48 3.34 2.92 8.65
C SER A 48 2.86 4.34 8.49
N TYR A 49 2.13 4.86 9.47
CA TYR A 49 1.49 6.18 9.43
C TYR A 49 2.51 7.32 9.41
N GLY A 50 3.67 7.15 10.02
CA GLY A 50 4.78 8.09 10.02
C GLY A 50 5.70 7.98 8.80
N VAL A 51 5.59 6.91 7.99
CA VAL A 51 6.49 6.59 6.87
C VAL A 51 5.83 6.81 5.51
N VAL A 52 4.78 7.62 5.41
CA VAL A 52 4.13 7.89 4.13
C VAL A 52 4.79 9.07 3.43
N TYR A 53 5.26 8.85 2.19
CA TYR A 53 5.92 9.86 1.36
C TYR A 53 5.77 9.55 -0.13
N PRO A 54 5.82 10.57 -1.01
CA PRO A 54 5.90 10.35 -2.44
C PRO A 54 7.17 9.59 -2.79
N TRP A 55 7.07 8.62 -3.68
CA TRP A 55 8.25 7.87 -4.09
C TRP A 55 9.16 8.65 -5.07
N ALA A 56 8.62 9.64 -5.74
CA ALA A 56 9.32 10.55 -6.65
C ALA A 56 10.10 11.63 -5.90
N ASP A 57 11.09 11.22 -5.07
CA ASP A 57 12.03 12.13 -4.43
C ASP A 57 13.04 12.65 -5.45
N PRO A 58 13.30 13.97 -5.52
CA PRO A 58 14.29 14.55 -6.45
C PRO A 58 15.69 13.90 -6.34
N SER A 59 16.10 13.47 -5.14
CA SER A 59 17.40 12.82 -4.93
C SER A 59 17.48 11.39 -5.48
N ILE A 60 16.33 10.71 -5.60
CA ILE A 60 16.28 9.30 -6.03
C ILE A 60 16.66 9.16 -7.50
N VAL A 61 16.41 10.19 -8.32
CA VAL A 61 16.73 10.19 -9.75
C VAL A 61 18.21 9.93 -9.99
N PHE A 62 19.09 10.58 -9.22
CA PHE A 62 20.53 10.37 -9.32
C PHE A 62 21.00 9.04 -8.76
N LYS A 63 20.29 8.49 -7.79
CA LYS A 63 20.59 7.18 -7.17
C LYS A 63 20.04 6.01 -7.99
N ALA A 64 19.00 6.24 -8.79
CA ALA A 64 18.31 5.19 -9.55
C ALA A 64 19.21 4.51 -10.59
N ILE A 65 20.04 5.26 -11.32
CA ILE A 65 20.90 4.72 -12.38
C ILE A 65 21.89 3.68 -11.83
N PRO A 66 22.70 3.96 -10.79
CA PRO A 66 23.54 2.96 -10.15
C PRO A 66 22.78 1.73 -9.64
N TRP A 67 21.58 1.93 -9.11
CA TRP A 67 20.76 0.81 -8.60
C TRP A 67 20.24 -0.10 -9.70
N ILE A 68 19.82 0.45 -10.84
CA ILE A 68 19.37 -0.33 -12.00
C ILE A 68 20.50 -1.20 -12.55
N LEU A 69 21.73 -0.68 -12.57
CA LEU A 69 22.89 -1.38 -13.14
C LEU A 69 23.45 -2.48 -12.20
N LYS A 70 23.30 -2.35 -10.87
CA LYS A 70 23.76 -3.37 -9.93
C LYS A 70 22.84 -4.61 -9.98
N GLN A 71 23.41 -5.82 -9.98
CA GLN A 71 22.66 -7.08 -10.01
C GLN A 71 21.70 -7.22 -8.81
N ASP A 72 22.14 -6.83 -7.62
CA ASP A 72 21.42 -6.85 -6.36
C ASP A 72 20.79 -5.49 -5.99
N GLY A 73 20.76 -4.53 -6.94
CA GLY A 73 20.20 -3.21 -6.71
C GLY A 73 18.71 -3.22 -6.36
N PRO A 74 18.25 -2.32 -5.49
CA PRO A 74 16.87 -2.29 -4.99
C PRO A 74 15.85 -1.85 -6.04
N LEU A 75 16.28 -1.19 -7.11
CA LEU A 75 15.47 -0.76 -8.24
C LEU A 75 15.91 -1.49 -9.51
N LYS A 76 14.94 -2.03 -10.23
CA LYS A 76 15.17 -2.69 -11.53
C LYS A 76 14.21 -2.21 -12.60
N LEU A 77 14.69 -2.31 -13.84
CA LEU A 77 13.94 -2.03 -15.05
C LEU A 77 14.05 -3.24 -15.98
N ARG A 78 12.90 -3.74 -16.46
CA ARG A 78 12.88 -4.77 -17.51
C ARG A 78 13.30 -4.17 -18.84
N PHE A 79 14.15 -4.87 -19.56
CA PHE A 79 14.60 -4.48 -20.90
C PHE A 79 14.07 -5.42 -21.98
N PRO A 80 13.61 -4.86 -23.12
CA PRO A 80 13.33 -3.43 -23.36
C PRO A 80 12.15 -2.94 -22.51
N PRO A 81 12.13 -1.67 -22.09
CA PRO A 81 11.00 -1.10 -21.36
C PRO A 81 9.79 -0.94 -22.29
N SER A 82 8.59 -1.16 -21.78
CA SER A 82 7.34 -0.89 -22.48
C SER A 82 7.09 0.62 -22.63
N VAL A 83 6.14 0.98 -23.49
CA VAL A 83 5.67 2.36 -23.64
C VAL A 83 5.08 2.87 -22.32
N GLU A 84 4.33 2.03 -21.61
CA GLU A 84 3.72 2.40 -20.32
C GLU A 84 4.79 2.61 -19.23
N THR A 85 5.84 1.78 -19.21
CA THR A 85 7.00 2.01 -18.34
C THR A 85 7.66 3.35 -18.61
N LEU A 86 7.88 3.70 -19.89
CA LEU A 86 8.48 4.98 -20.28
C LEU A 86 7.60 6.17 -19.91
N LYS A 87 6.29 6.10 -20.18
CA LYS A 87 5.33 7.14 -19.77
C LYS A 87 5.37 7.37 -18.27
N PHE A 88 5.32 6.31 -17.46
CA PHE A 88 5.38 6.39 -16.01
C PHE A 88 6.69 7.00 -15.52
N MET A 89 7.84 6.60 -16.08
CA MET A 89 9.15 7.16 -15.75
C MET A 89 9.22 8.66 -16.06
N PHE A 90 8.76 9.08 -17.26
CA PHE A 90 8.74 10.50 -17.61
C PHE A 90 7.81 11.32 -16.71
N ALA A 91 6.62 10.81 -16.42
CA ALA A 91 5.71 11.47 -15.49
C ALA A 91 6.34 11.59 -14.08
N THR A 92 6.94 10.52 -13.59
CA THR A 92 7.65 10.53 -12.29
C THR A 92 8.76 11.57 -12.25
N LEU A 93 9.59 11.67 -13.31
CA LEU A 93 10.64 12.69 -13.42
C LEU A 93 10.08 14.11 -13.43
N ARG A 94 9.00 14.35 -14.20
CA ARG A 94 8.32 15.66 -14.23
C ARG A 94 7.89 16.10 -12.83
N TYR A 95 7.27 15.20 -12.05
CA TYR A 95 6.81 15.51 -10.70
C TYR A 95 7.98 15.63 -9.69
N ALA A 96 9.00 14.79 -9.80
CA ALA A 96 10.19 14.88 -8.96
C ALA A 96 10.90 16.24 -9.08
N TRP A 97 10.90 16.85 -10.28
CA TRP A 97 11.53 18.16 -10.52
C TRP A 97 10.58 19.34 -10.35
N SER A 98 9.34 19.13 -9.98
CA SER A 98 8.41 20.22 -9.69
C SER A 98 8.71 20.84 -8.32
N PRO A 99 9.11 22.13 -8.27
CA PRO A 99 9.55 22.77 -7.02
C PRO A 99 8.46 22.70 -5.93
N GLY A 100 8.82 22.25 -4.74
CA GLY A 100 7.94 22.21 -3.58
C GLY A 100 6.87 21.09 -3.59
N LEU A 101 6.58 20.49 -4.73
CA LEU A 101 5.50 19.49 -4.87
C LEU A 101 5.74 18.24 -4.00
N PHE A 102 6.97 17.76 -3.92
CA PHE A 102 7.32 16.65 -3.04
C PHE A 102 6.95 16.94 -1.57
N GLY A 103 7.30 18.12 -1.07
CA GLY A 103 6.99 18.53 0.31
C GLY A 103 5.48 18.67 0.55
N LEU A 104 4.76 19.28 -0.40
CA LEU A 104 3.30 19.41 -0.32
C LEU A 104 2.60 18.03 -0.30
N ASN A 105 2.98 17.17 -1.22
CA ASN A 105 2.42 15.83 -1.32
C ASN A 105 2.77 14.98 -0.08
N ARG A 106 4.00 15.07 0.42
CA ARG A 106 4.41 14.38 1.66
C ARG A 106 3.56 14.80 2.85
N ARG A 107 3.33 16.10 3.04
CA ARG A 107 2.48 16.62 4.12
C ARG A 107 1.03 16.17 3.97
N ALA A 108 0.48 16.19 2.76
CA ALA A 108 -0.86 15.69 2.49
C ALA A 108 -1.00 14.20 2.82
N MET A 109 -0.05 13.37 2.37
CA MET A 109 -0.03 11.94 2.66
C MET A 109 0.11 11.65 4.16
N LEU A 110 0.95 12.40 4.89
CA LEU A 110 1.09 12.26 6.35
C LEU A 110 -0.21 12.61 7.07
N ARG A 111 -0.93 13.67 6.66
CA ARG A 111 -2.24 14.00 7.24
C ARG A 111 -3.27 12.88 7.02
N LEU A 112 -3.32 12.32 5.81
CA LEU A 112 -4.15 11.14 5.55
C LEU A 112 -3.71 9.94 6.39
N GLY A 113 -2.40 9.77 6.60
CA GLY A 113 -1.83 8.73 7.47
C GLY A 113 -2.31 8.84 8.91
N ILE A 114 -2.23 10.04 9.51
CA ILE A 114 -2.74 10.32 10.87
C ILE A 114 -4.23 9.99 10.96
N HIS A 115 -5.03 10.54 10.03
CA HIS A 115 -6.46 10.27 9.97
C HIS A 115 -6.76 8.77 9.81
N SER A 116 -6.00 8.08 8.96
CA SER A 116 -6.16 6.64 8.78
C SER A 116 -5.84 5.84 10.05
N ARG A 117 -4.83 6.26 10.83
CA ARG A 117 -4.55 5.64 12.13
C ARG A 117 -5.74 5.74 13.08
N GLU A 118 -6.33 6.91 13.20
CA GLU A 118 -7.50 7.13 14.05
C GLU A 118 -8.67 6.23 13.63
N ARG A 119 -8.93 6.14 12.31
CA ARG A 119 -9.98 5.28 11.77
C ARG A 119 -9.69 3.80 11.97
N PHE A 120 -8.42 3.34 11.85
CA PHE A 120 -8.03 1.97 12.15
C PHE A 120 -8.23 1.62 13.63
N LEU A 121 -7.82 2.48 14.55
CA LEU A 121 -8.02 2.26 15.98
C LEU A 121 -9.51 2.18 16.35
N ALA A 122 -10.35 2.98 15.70
CA ALA A 122 -11.80 2.91 15.86
C ALA A 122 -12.36 1.59 15.32
N LEU A 123 -11.91 1.16 14.14
CA LEU A 123 -12.32 -0.10 13.51
C LEU A 123 -11.91 -1.31 14.36
N GLU A 124 -10.67 -1.35 14.84
CA GLU A 124 -10.18 -2.44 15.71
C GLU A 124 -10.92 -2.52 17.04
N LYS A 125 -11.36 -1.37 17.56
CA LYS A 125 -12.20 -1.33 18.78
C LYS A 125 -13.65 -1.83 18.52
N GLU A 126 -14.16 -1.60 17.30
CA GLU A 126 -15.52 -2.00 16.91
C GLU A 126 -15.59 -3.48 16.49
N LEU A 127 -14.52 -3.98 15.86
CA LEU A 127 -14.46 -5.32 15.28
C LEU A 127 -13.30 -6.12 15.88
N ASP A 128 -13.59 -7.32 16.36
CA ASP A 128 -12.56 -8.28 16.82
C ASP A 128 -12.01 -9.08 15.63
N LEU A 129 -11.10 -8.46 14.87
CA LEU A 129 -10.51 -9.06 13.67
C LEU A 129 -9.18 -9.77 13.98
N ALA A 130 -9.08 -11.04 13.63
CA ALA A 130 -7.87 -11.85 13.81
C ALA A 130 -6.92 -11.71 12.60
N PHE A 131 -5.96 -10.77 12.65
CA PHE A 131 -5.04 -10.49 11.54
C PHE A 131 -3.55 -10.41 11.93
N ASP A 132 -3.14 -10.98 13.06
CA ASP A 132 -1.78 -10.88 13.63
C ASP A 132 -1.36 -9.40 13.81
N GLY A 133 -2.31 -8.53 14.21
CA GLY A 133 -2.10 -7.10 14.38
C GLY A 133 -1.28 -6.78 15.63
N ASP A 134 -0.39 -5.79 15.52
CA ASP A 134 0.45 -5.30 16.60
C ASP A 134 0.66 -3.78 16.47
N HIS A 135 0.94 -3.11 17.59
CA HIS A 135 1.20 -1.67 17.69
C HIS A 135 2.56 -1.38 18.36
N GLN A 136 3.56 -2.24 18.13
CA GLN A 136 4.89 -2.09 18.72
C GLN A 136 5.81 -1.13 17.95
N GLY A 137 5.27 -0.37 17.01
CA GLY A 137 6.04 0.57 16.21
C GLY A 137 6.80 -0.08 15.05
N LEU A 138 7.74 0.69 14.52
CA LEU A 138 8.57 0.30 13.39
C LEU A 138 9.95 0.97 13.52
N LEU A 139 11.01 0.27 13.14
CA LEU A 139 12.38 0.80 13.11
C LEU A 139 12.92 0.89 11.69
N HIS A 140 13.40 2.09 11.31
CA HIS A 140 14.24 2.29 10.13
C HIS A 140 15.71 2.30 10.56
N LEU A 141 16.45 1.25 10.23
CA LEU A 141 17.87 1.13 10.56
C LEU A 141 18.72 1.98 9.63
N ALA A 142 19.59 2.81 10.19
CA ALA A 142 20.61 3.54 9.44
C ALA A 142 21.87 2.68 9.30
N SER A 143 22.20 2.30 8.07
CA SER A 143 23.38 1.52 7.74
C SER A 143 24.60 2.38 7.41
N THR A 144 24.44 3.69 7.31
CA THR A 144 25.50 4.69 7.11
C THR A 144 25.22 5.95 7.93
N PRO A 145 26.25 6.78 8.21
CA PRO A 145 26.06 8.09 8.87
C PRO A 145 25.12 9.02 8.09
N GLU A 146 25.19 8.99 6.76
CA GLU A 146 24.37 9.83 5.88
C GLU A 146 22.89 9.43 5.96
N ALA A 147 22.59 8.13 6.09
CA ALA A 147 21.23 7.65 6.30
C ALA A 147 20.68 8.16 7.64
N LEU A 148 21.48 8.12 8.71
CA LEU A 148 21.09 8.64 10.02
C LEU A 148 20.82 10.16 9.98
N GLU A 149 21.63 10.93 9.25
CA GLU A 149 21.39 12.36 9.08
C GLU A 149 20.09 12.63 8.31
N GLY A 150 19.78 11.85 7.29
CA GLY A 150 18.49 11.90 6.59
C GLY A 150 17.30 11.61 7.53
N TYR A 151 17.49 10.76 8.53
CA TYR A 151 16.47 10.46 9.55
C TYR A 151 16.27 11.61 10.53
N ARG A 152 17.28 12.45 10.81
CA ARG A 152 17.11 13.66 11.63
C ARG A 152 16.11 14.63 11.00
N ALA A 153 16.29 14.95 9.71
CA ALA A 153 15.35 15.81 8.99
C ALA A 153 13.93 15.21 8.93
N THR A 154 13.81 13.88 8.86
CA THR A 154 12.51 13.21 8.92
C THR A 154 11.89 13.33 10.30
N HIS A 155 12.66 13.09 11.37
CA HIS A 155 12.21 13.23 12.76
C HIS A 155 11.73 14.66 13.07
N GLU A 156 12.43 15.69 12.59
CA GLU A 156 12.03 17.10 12.72
C GLU A 156 10.66 17.36 12.08
N LEU A 157 10.44 16.87 10.85
CA LEU A 157 9.14 16.99 10.18
C LEU A 157 8.02 16.26 10.93
N LEU A 158 8.29 15.06 11.43
CA LEU A 158 7.30 14.29 12.19
C LEU A 158 6.95 15.00 13.50
N THR A 159 7.95 15.56 14.18
CA THR A 159 7.76 16.36 15.41
C THR A 159 6.91 17.61 15.13
N GLU A 160 7.17 18.33 14.02
CA GLU A 160 6.35 19.47 13.59
C GLU A 160 4.89 19.08 13.39
N LEU A 161 4.64 17.87 12.89
CA LEU A 161 3.30 17.35 12.63
C LEU A 161 2.66 16.62 13.83
N GLY A 162 3.35 16.57 14.99
CA GLY A 162 2.88 15.88 16.18
C GLY A 162 2.86 14.35 16.06
N ILE A 163 3.65 13.78 15.13
CA ILE A 163 3.75 12.33 14.93
C ILE A 163 4.88 11.78 15.82
N PRO A 164 4.59 10.86 16.77
CA PRO A 164 5.59 10.29 17.66
C PRO A 164 6.70 9.57 16.89
N SER A 165 7.93 9.95 17.15
CA SER A 165 9.13 9.30 16.58
C SER A 165 10.35 9.57 17.46
N GLN A 166 11.38 8.72 17.40
CA GLN A 166 12.60 8.85 18.18
C GLN A 166 13.82 8.46 17.36
N LEU A 167 14.93 9.18 17.55
CA LEU A 167 16.23 8.77 17.02
C LEU A 167 16.92 7.88 18.07
N LEU A 168 17.22 6.64 17.69
CA LEU A 168 17.82 5.64 18.56
C LEU A 168 19.30 5.45 18.25
N THR A 169 20.12 5.33 19.30
CA THR A 169 21.51 4.87 19.21
C THR A 169 21.56 3.35 18.87
N PRO A 170 22.70 2.82 18.39
CA PRO A 170 22.84 1.38 18.16
C PRO A 170 22.51 0.50 19.37
N ASP A 171 22.84 0.95 20.58
CA ASP A 171 22.55 0.19 21.82
C ASP A 171 21.06 0.18 22.15
N GLN A 172 20.38 1.32 21.98
CA GLN A 172 18.92 1.40 22.13
C GLN A 172 18.18 0.55 21.08
N VAL A 173 18.70 0.49 19.85
CA VAL A 173 18.15 -0.41 18.82
C VAL A 173 18.28 -1.89 19.23
N ARG A 174 19.42 -2.31 19.78
CA ARG A 174 19.60 -3.68 20.28
C ARG A 174 18.74 -4.00 21.49
N GLU A 175 18.47 -3.01 22.34
CA GLU A 175 17.54 -3.15 23.46
C GLU A 175 16.09 -3.32 22.98
N ALA A 176 15.67 -2.55 21.98
CA ALA A 176 14.34 -2.64 21.37
C ALA A 176 14.14 -3.92 20.56
N GLU A 177 15.20 -4.44 19.93
CA GLU A 177 15.21 -5.62 19.07
C GLU A 177 16.25 -6.66 19.53
N PRO A 178 16.00 -7.34 20.67
CA PRO A 178 16.98 -8.28 21.25
C PRO A 178 17.28 -9.48 20.34
N GLY A 179 16.36 -9.87 19.46
CA GLY A 179 16.56 -10.91 18.45
C GLY A 179 17.53 -10.50 17.34
N MET A 180 17.85 -9.19 17.19
CA MET A 180 18.75 -8.68 16.16
C MET A 180 20.21 -8.84 16.57
N VAL A 181 20.69 -10.09 16.58
CA VAL A 181 22.07 -10.45 16.98
C VAL A 181 23.07 -10.45 15.82
N GLY A 182 22.64 -10.18 14.62
CA GLY A 182 23.49 -10.16 13.42
C GLY A 182 24.44 -8.97 13.37
N ASN A 183 25.49 -9.09 12.54
CA ASN A 183 26.61 -8.14 12.45
C ASN A 183 26.48 -7.12 11.29
N GLY A 184 25.27 -6.87 10.80
CA GLY A 184 25.07 -5.85 9.75
C GLY A 184 25.42 -4.43 10.26
N PRO A 185 25.86 -3.51 9.36
CA PRO A 185 26.20 -2.14 9.74
C PRO A 185 25.00 -1.44 10.40
N LEU A 186 25.24 -0.76 11.53
CA LEU A 186 24.21 -0.08 12.32
C LEU A 186 24.80 1.20 12.94
N TYR A 187 24.34 2.35 12.49
CA TYR A 187 24.70 3.68 13.02
C TYR A 187 23.62 4.29 13.91
N GLY A 188 22.44 3.67 13.95
CA GLY A 188 21.27 4.08 14.70
C GLY A 188 19.99 3.72 13.96
N ALA A 189 18.88 4.26 14.43
CA ALA A 189 17.58 4.08 13.78
C ALA A 189 16.68 5.29 13.98
N LEU A 190 15.64 5.41 13.15
CA LEU A 190 14.46 6.20 13.45
C LEU A 190 13.33 5.24 13.84
N SER A 191 12.81 5.40 15.06
CA SER A 191 11.63 4.71 15.56
C SER A 191 10.37 5.51 15.20
N TYR A 192 9.31 4.79 14.83
CA TYR A 192 7.98 5.32 14.56
C TYR A 192 7.00 4.65 15.52
N ASP A 193 6.85 5.25 16.68
CA ASP A 193 6.18 4.63 17.83
C ASP A 193 4.66 4.46 17.63
N SER A 194 4.07 5.24 16.72
CA SER A 194 2.65 5.17 16.38
C SER A 194 2.30 4.15 15.29
N ASP A 195 3.32 3.57 14.67
CA ASP A 195 3.14 2.62 13.57
C ASP A 195 2.82 1.23 14.11
N GLY A 196 2.32 0.37 13.25
CA GLY A 196 1.93 -0.99 13.62
C GLY A 196 2.16 -1.98 12.50
N THR A 197 1.85 -3.23 12.80
CA THR A 197 1.95 -4.34 11.85
C THR A 197 0.64 -5.10 11.74
N GLY A 198 0.62 -6.13 10.91
CA GLY A 198 -0.45 -7.10 10.78
C GLY A 198 -0.51 -7.71 9.39
N ASP A 199 -1.16 -8.85 9.25
CA ASP A 199 -1.36 -9.53 7.98
C ASP A 199 -2.54 -8.90 7.21
N CYS A 200 -2.23 -8.06 6.23
CA CYS A 200 -3.20 -7.36 5.39
C CYS A 200 -4.17 -8.31 4.67
N HIS A 201 -3.72 -9.52 4.29
CA HIS A 201 -4.58 -10.52 3.67
C HIS A 201 -5.60 -11.08 4.67
N LYS A 202 -5.14 -11.47 5.87
CA LYS A 202 -6.04 -11.90 6.94
C LYS A 202 -7.03 -10.78 7.28
N PHE A 203 -6.54 -9.55 7.48
CA PHE A 203 -7.40 -8.40 7.74
C PHE A 203 -8.48 -8.22 6.67
N SER A 204 -8.11 -8.25 5.38
CA SER A 204 -9.07 -8.07 4.29
C SER A 204 -10.14 -9.16 4.28
N ARG A 205 -9.76 -10.40 4.59
CA ARG A 205 -10.69 -11.54 4.66
C ARG A 205 -11.61 -11.49 5.89
N GLU A 206 -11.07 -11.18 7.06
CA GLU A 206 -11.88 -11.05 8.28
C GLU A 206 -12.82 -9.84 8.16
N LEU A 207 -12.35 -8.72 7.58
CA LEU A 207 -13.20 -7.57 7.32
C LEU A 207 -14.31 -7.90 6.29
N ALA A 208 -14.02 -8.71 5.26
CA ALA A 208 -15.05 -9.16 4.31
C ALA A 208 -16.14 -9.97 5.02
N LYS A 209 -15.80 -10.92 5.89
CA LYS A 209 -16.77 -11.66 6.71
C LYS A 209 -17.60 -10.73 7.58
N ALA A 210 -16.96 -9.81 8.31
CA ALA A 210 -17.66 -8.84 9.14
C ALA A 210 -18.61 -7.93 8.32
N CYS A 211 -18.23 -7.58 7.09
CA CYS A 211 -19.08 -6.86 6.15
C CYS A 211 -20.29 -7.70 5.72
N GLU A 212 -20.09 -8.97 5.37
CA GLU A 212 -21.17 -9.89 4.98
C GLU A 212 -22.17 -10.10 6.13
N GLU A 213 -21.69 -10.25 7.37
CA GLU A 213 -22.53 -10.33 8.58
C GLU A 213 -23.36 -9.05 8.81
N LYS A 214 -22.86 -7.88 8.36
CA LYS A 214 -23.55 -6.59 8.43
C LYS A 214 -24.43 -6.31 7.18
N GLY A 215 -24.57 -7.29 6.26
CA GLY A 215 -25.45 -7.19 5.09
C GLY A 215 -24.80 -6.61 3.82
N VAL A 216 -23.48 -6.46 3.78
CA VAL A 216 -22.75 -6.17 2.54
C VAL A 216 -22.75 -7.43 1.66
N VAL A 217 -23.06 -7.29 0.38
CA VAL A 217 -22.99 -8.38 -0.58
C VAL A 217 -21.60 -8.42 -1.22
N VAL A 218 -20.82 -9.48 -0.99
CA VAL A 218 -19.53 -9.65 -1.66
C VAL A 218 -19.67 -10.68 -2.77
N ARG A 219 -19.52 -10.24 -4.01
CA ARG A 219 -19.56 -11.12 -5.20
C ARG A 219 -18.15 -11.50 -5.60
N TYR A 220 -17.77 -12.70 -5.26
CA TYR A 220 -16.48 -13.30 -5.64
C TYR A 220 -16.53 -13.93 -7.03
N ASN A 221 -15.36 -14.11 -7.64
CA ASN A 221 -15.19 -14.64 -9.01
C ASN A 221 -15.98 -13.83 -10.06
N VAL A 222 -16.04 -12.50 -9.87
CA VAL A 222 -16.74 -11.60 -10.77
C VAL A 222 -15.81 -10.47 -11.18
N GLU A 223 -15.49 -10.37 -12.46
CA GLU A 223 -14.63 -9.34 -13.01
C GLU A 223 -15.47 -8.21 -13.60
N ALA A 224 -15.17 -6.98 -13.16
CA ALA A 224 -15.76 -5.78 -13.72
C ALA A 224 -15.10 -5.46 -15.08
N GLU A 225 -15.89 -5.47 -16.15
CA GLU A 225 -15.39 -5.31 -17.53
C GLU A 225 -15.51 -3.87 -18.01
N LYS A 226 -16.67 -3.25 -17.79
CA LYS A 226 -16.97 -1.93 -18.35
C LYS A 226 -18.05 -1.21 -17.55
N LEU A 227 -17.88 0.10 -17.37
CA LEU A 227 -18.93 1.00 -16.90
C LEU A 227 -19.85 1.39 -18.05
N ILE A 228 -21.15 1.27 -17.85
CA ILE A 228 -22.20 1.69 -18.78
C ILE A 228 -22.65 3.08 -18.34
N ALA A 229 -22.37 4.11 -19.12
CA ALA A 229 -22.57 5.49 -18.73
C ALA A 229 -23.02 6.34 -19.93
N ASP A 230 -23.77 7.38 -19.63
CA ASP A 230 -23.98 8.53 -20.51
C ASP A 230 -22.99 9.66 -20.18
N GLU A 231 -23.26 10.88 -20.62
CA GLU A 231 -22.39 12.04 -20.36
C GLU A 231 -22.43 12.49 -18.88
N GLN A 232 -23.46 12.16 -18.13
CA GLN A 232 -23.68 12.63 -16.76
C GLN A 232 -23.44 11.54 -15.71
N LYS A 233 -23.97 10.33 -15.96
CA LYS A 233 -24.03 9.27 -14.94
C LYS A 233 -23.61 7.90 -15.46
N VAL A 234 -23.13 7.07 -14.53
CA VAL A 234 -23.01 5.64 -14.73
C VAL A 234 -24.35 4.99 -14.35
N SER A 235 -24.98 4.29 -15.29
CA SER A 235 -26.23 3.57 -15.04
C SER A 235 -26.02 2.17 -14.51
N ALA A 236 -24.95 1.50 -14.98
CA ALA A 236 -24.65 0.13 -14.59
C ALA A 236 -23.19 -0.21 -14.83
N ILE A 237 -22.78 -1.39 -14.32
CA ILE A 237 -21.49 -2.01 -14.62
C ILE A 237 -21.72 -3.36 -15.29
N SER A 238 -21.00 -3.63 -16.37
CA SER A 238 -20.95 -4.93 -17.03
C SER A 238 -19.93 -5.82 -16.33
N LEU A 239 -20.30 -7.03 -16.02
CA LEU A 239 -19.57 -8.02 -15.24
C LEU A 239 -19.38 -9.30 -16.03
N ARG A 240 -18.25 -9.96 -15.84
CA ARG A 240 -18.01 -11.32 -16.29
C ARG A 240 -17.88 -12.24 -15.07
N THR A 241 -18.75 -13.24 -14.97
CA THR A 241 -18.66 -14.25 -13.90
C THR A 241 -17.53 -15.24 -14.16
N GLY A 242 -17.13 -16.00 -13.13
CA GLY A 242 -16.14 -17.07 -13.26
C GLY A 242 -16.52 -18.16 -14.27
N GLU A 243 -17.81 -18.29 -14.58
CA GLU A 243 -18.34 -19.20 -15.61
C GLU A 243 -18.33 -18.57 -17.01
N GLY A 244 -17.87 -17.32 -17.14
CA GLY A 244 -17.80 -16.58 -18.40
C GLY A 244 -19.12 -15.93 -18.84
N VAL A 245 -20.14 -15.92 -17.97
CA VAL A 245 -21.43 -15.29 -18.25
C VAL A 245 -21.30 -13.78 -18.06
N MET A 246 -21.85 -13.03 -19.03
CA MET A 246 -21.94 -11.57 -18.93
C MET A 246 -23.24 -11.18 -18.21
N GLU A 247 -23.08 -10.32 -17.21
CA GLU A 247 -24.18 -9.76 -16.40
C GLU A 247 -24.07 -8.23 -16.37
N THR A 248 -25.13 -7.59 -15.99
CA THR A 248 -25.19 -6.15 -15.75
C THR A 248 -25.74 -5.90 -14.34
N LEU A 249 -25.05 -5.02 -13.58
CA LEU A 249 -25.46 -4.62 -12.24
C LEU A 249 -25.70 -3.10 -12.22
N GLU A 250 -26.92 -2.70 -11.87
CA GLU A 250 -27.32 -1.32 -11.66
C GLU A 250 -27.08 -0.88 -10.22
N ALA A 251 -26.74 0.38 -10.01
CA ALA A 251 -26.59 0.98 -8.69
C ALA A 251 -26.73 2.50 -8.74
N ASP A 252 -26.93 3.13 -7.57
CA ASP A 252 -27.01 4.58 -7.43
C ASP A 252 -25.63 5.24 -7.58
N ALA A 253 -24.57 4.56 -7.11
CA ALA A 253 -23.20 5.06 -7.18
C ALA A 253 -22.18 3.91 -7.33
N PHE A 254 -20.98 4.25 -7.85
CA PHE A 254 -19.90 3.31 -8.12
C PHE A 254 -18.59 3.86 -7.55
N VAL A 255 -17.86 3.03 -6.81
CA VAL A 255 -16.52 3.35 -6.28
C VAL A 255 -15.48 2.41 -6.90
N ILE A 256 -14.48 2.97 -7.58
CA ILE A 256 -13.41 2.20 -8.20
C ILE A 256 -12.23 2.09 -7.22
N SER A 257 -12.00 0.87 -6.72
CA SER A 257 -10.90 0.50 -5.82
C SER A 257 -10.06 -0.67 -6.37
N ALA A 258 -9.97 -0.76 -7.72
CA ALA A 258 -9.38 -1.87 -8.44
C ALA A 258 -7.84 -1.80 -8.58
N GLY A 259 -7.15 -0.95 -7.79
CA GLY A 259 -5.70 -0.85 -7.77
C GLY A 259 -5.11 -0.57 -9.16
N CYS A 260 -4.17 -1.41 -9.62
CA CYS A 260 -3.52 -1.26 -10.94
C CYS A 260 -4.48 -1.38 -12.13
N TRP A 261 -5.66 -1.93 -11.94
CA TRP A 261 -6.67 -2.12 -13.01
C TRP A 261 -7.70 -1.01 -13.08
N SER A 262 -7.63 -0.01 -12.18
CA SER A 262 -8.62 1.08 -12.11
C SER A 262 -8.70 1.90 -13.41
N ASN A 263 -7.56 2.16 -14.07
CA ASN A 263 -7.53 2.94 -15.30
C ASN A 263 -8.36 2.30 -16.43
N HIS A 264 -8.36 0.97 -16.53
CA HIS A 264 -9.13 0.24 -17.55
C HIS A 264 -10.62 0.57 -17.53
N LEU A 265 -11.19 0.78 -16.33
CA LEU A 265 -12.61 1.08 -16.15
C LEU A 265 -12.97 2.53 -16.44
N VAL A 266 -12.08 3.48 -16.18
CA VAL A 266 -12.40 4.92 -16.25
C VAL A 266 -11.85 5.61 -17.49
N GLN A 267 -10.83 5.08 -18.14
CA GLN A 267 -10.26 5.63 -19.38
C GLN A 267 -11.30 5.77 -20.50
N PRO A 268 -12.21 4.79 -20.72
CA PRO A 268 -13.26 4.94 -21.74
C PRO A 268 -14.24 6.08 -21.45
N LEU A 269 -14.28 6.60 -20.22
CA LEU A 269 -15.11 7.73 -19.82
C LEU A 269 -14.37 9.08 -19.90
N GLY A 270 -13.14 9.10 -20.45
CA GLY A 270 -12.34 10.30 -20.67
C GLY A 270 -11.42 10.68 -19.50
N LEU A 271 -11.23 9.81 -18.49
CA LEU A 271 -10.28 10.04 -17.41
C LEU A 271 -9.12 9.05 -17.49
N GLU A 272 -7.92 9.53 -17.76
CA GLU A 272 -6.71 8.72 -17.73
C GLU A 272 -6.06 8.78 -16.35
N LEU A 273 -5.86 7.61 -15.71
CA LEU A 273 -5.18 7.48 -14.44
C LEU A 273 -3.78 6.91 -14.67
N PRO A 274 -2.69 7.65 -14.40
CA PRO A 274 -1.33 7.18 -14.62
C PRO A 274 -0.88 6.23 -13.50
N ILE A 275 -1.66 5.18 -13.24
CA ILE A 275 -1.33 4.16 -12.24
C ILE A 275 -0.48 3.08 -12.89
N TYR A 276 0.75 2.92 -12.40
CA TYR A 276 1.68 1.92 -12.92
C TYR A 276 1.87 0.75 -11.92
N PRO A 277 1.90 -0.51 -12.39
CA PRO A 277 2.08 -1.71 -11.57
C PRO A 277 3.54 -1.90 -11.16
N VAL A 278 3.98 -1.24 -10.10
CA VAL A 278 5.35 -1.41 -9.60
C VAL A 278 5.47 -2.71 -8.82
N LYS A 279 6.27 -3.63 -9.35
CA LYS A 279 6.46 -4.97 -8.85
C LYS A 279 7.34 -5.01 -7.60
N GLY A 280 6.97 -5.86 -6.64
CA GLY A 280 7.76 -6.18 -5.46
C GLY A 280 7.71 -7.65 -5.14
N TYR A 281 8.59 -8.09 -4.21
CA TYR A 281 8.73 -9.50 -3.83
C TYR A 281 8.63 -9.66 -2.34
N SER A 282 8.08 -10.79 -1.90
CA SER A 282 8.09 -11.19 -0.49
C SER A 282 8.35 -12.67 -0.31
N LEU A 283 8.83 -13.01 0.86
CA LEU A 283 8.82 -14.36 1.39
C LEU A 283 8.14 -14.38 2.76
N THR A 284 7.45 -15.46 3.06
CA THR A 284 6.81 -15.68 4.38
C THR A 284 7.16 -17.07 4.87
N VAL A 285 7.64 -17.18 6.10
CA VAL A 285 8.11 -18.43 6.67
C VAL A 285 7.77 -18.52 8.16
N PRO A 286 7.43 -19.69 8.70
CA PRO A 286 7.35 -19.90 10.15
C PRO A 286 8.72 -19.67 10.79
N MET A 287 8.76 -18.98 11.94
CA MET A 287 9.97 -18.83 12.72
C MET A 287 10.27 -20.12 13.49
N LYS A 288 11.54 -20.56 13.48
CA LYS A 288 12.04 -21.67 14.29
C LYS A 288 12.23 -21.23 15.75
N ASP A 289 12.69 -20.01 15.92
CA ASP A 289 12.95 -19.39 17.20
C ASP A 289 12.44 -17.94 17.15
N PRO A 290 11.22 -17.68 17.66
CA PRO A 290 10.64 -16.34 17.67
C PRO A 290 11.42 -15.30 18.49
N GLU A 291 12.18 -15.71 19.49
CA GLU A 291 13.01 -14.82 20.31
C GLU A 291 14.26 -14.32 19.54
N ARG A 292 14.64 -15.02 18.46
CA ARG A 292 15.72 -14.62 17.55
C ARG A 292 15.21 -13.88 16.31
N GLY A 293 13.92 -13.72 16.17
CA GLY A 293 13.29 -12.96 15.09
C GLY A 293 13.07 -11.48 15.47
N PRO A 294 12.54 -10.67 14.53
CA PRO A 294 12.17 -9.29 14.83
C PRO A 294 11.04 -9.24 15.87
N ALA A 295 11.13 -8.30 16.81
CA ALA A 295 10.05 -8.02 17.75
C ALA A 295 8.92 -7.23 17.06
N SER A 296 9.29 -6.31 16.15
CA SER A 296 8.39 -5.41 15.44
C SER A 296 8.58 -5.52 13.92
N THR A 297 8.55 -4.41 13.23
CA THR A 297 8.93 -4.28 11.80
C THR A 297 10.27 -3.56 11.68
N ILE A 298 11.20 -4.16 10.95
CA ILE A 298 12.53 -3.63 10.70
C ILE A 298 12.70 -3.30 9.22
N HIS A 299 12.97 -2.03 8.92
CA HIS A 299 13.48 -1.59 7.64
C HIS A 299 15.00 -1.63 7.64
N ASP A 300 15.60 -2.56 6.91
CA ASP A 300 17.05 -2.60 6.71
C ASP A 300 17.44 -1.73 5.51
N ASP A 301 18.00 -0.56 5.79
CA ASP A 301 18.42 0.38 4.76
C ASP A 301 19.56 -0.16 3.87
N ASN A 302 20.38 -1.08 4.39
CA ASN A 302 21.48 -1.69 3.64
C ASN A 302 21.01 -2.52 2.44
N TYR A 303 19.94 -3.30 2.61
CA TYR A 303 19.36 -4.17 1.57
C TYR A 303 18.07 -3.63 0.96
N LYS A 304 17.48 -2.56 1.54
CA LYS A 304 16.13 -2.06 1.21
C LYS A 304 15.08 -3.16 1.35
N VAL A 305 15.22 -3.95 2.41
CA VAL A 305 14.34 -5.06 2.79
C VAL A 305 13.65 -4.73 4.09
N VAL A 306 12.39 -5.09 4.16
CA VAL A 306 11.56 -4.96 5.36
C VAL A 306 11.32 -6.36 5.92
N SER A 307 11.63 -6.56 7.18
CA SER A 307 11.37 -7.80 7.93
C SER A 307 10.32 -7.53 9.00
N THR A 308 9.20 -8.25 8.96
CA THR A 308 8.05 -8.04 9.84
C THR A 308 7.65 -9.34 10.52
N ARG A 309 7.41 -9.29 11.83
CA ARG A 309 6.83 -10.39 12.58
C ARG A 309 5.30 -10.42 12.41
N LEU A 310 4.74 -11.58 12.16
CA LEU A 310 3.31 -11.86 12.04
C LEU A 310 2.95 -13.08 12.91
N GLY A 311 2.71 -12.87 14.19
CA GLY A 311 2.58 -13.96 15.17
C GLY A 311 3.88 -14.77 15.27
N ASN A 312 3.84 -16.06 14.85
CA ASN A 312 5.01 -16.94 14.78
C ASN A 312 5.64 -17.03 13.38
N ARG A 313 5.27 -16.13 12.45
CA ARG A 313 5.80 -16.07 11.09
C ARG A 313 6.66 -14.82 10.90
N LEU A 314 7.70 -14.97 10.08
CA LEU A 314 8.47 -13.86 9.54
C LEU A 314 8.00 -13.60 8.10
N ARG A 315 7.72 -12.34 7.77
CA ARG A 315 7.58 -11.89 6.38
C ARG A 315 8.71 -10.92 6.05
N ALA A 316 9.44 -11.19 4.97
CA ALA A 316 10.44 -10.27 4.46
C ALA A 316 10.07 -9.83 3.03
N THR A 317 10.17 -8.53 2.77
CA THR A 317 9.77 -7.93 1.48
C THR A 317 10.83 -6.96 1.01
N GLY A 318 10.99 -6.87 -0.31
CA GLY A 318 11.96 -5.92 -0.86
C GLY A 318 11.71 -5.66 -2.34
N PHE A 319 12.56 -4.80 -2.87
CA PHE A 319 12.68 -4.43 -4.27
C PHE A 319 11.52 -3.63 -4.86
N VAL A 320 11.91 -2.87 -5.87
CA VAL A 320 11.06 -2.11 -6.78
C VAL A 320 11.47 -2.49 -8.18
N GLU A 321 10.55 -3.03 -8.98
CA GLU A 321 10.84 -3.39 -10.37
C GLU A 321 9.77 -2.84 -11.31
N LEU A 322 10.22 -2.14 -12.35
CA LEU A 322 9.39 -1.66 -13.45
C LEU A 322 9.39 -2.74 -14.55
N ALA A 323 8.36 -3.58 -14.55
CA ALA A 323 8.25 -4.77 -15.41
C ALA A 323 6.80 -5.07 -15.82
N ASP A 324 5.96 -4.03 -15.84
CA ASP A 324 4.52 -4.15 -16.10
C ASP A 324 3.88 -5.25 -15.21
N PHE A 325 2.95 -6.03 -15.75
CA PHE A 325 2.31 -7.13 -15.02
C PHE A 325 3.08 -8.46 -15.06
N ASN A 326 4.42 -8.43 -15.22
CA ASN A 326 5.23 -9.65 -15.17
C ASN A 326 5.26 -10.26 -13.77
N ARG A 327 4.86 -11.53 -13.63
CA ARG A 327 4.78 -12.27 -12.34
C ARG A 327 5.95 -13.21 -12.07
N GLU A 328 6.99 -13.22 -12.91
CA GLU A 328 8.18 -14.03 -12.66
C GLU A 328 8.88 -13.58 -11.37
N ILE A 329 9.38 -14.54 -10.59
CA ILE A 329 10.13 -14.28 -9.37
C ILE A 329 11.59 -14.76 -9.58
N PRO A 330 12.53 -13.85 -9.92
CA PRO A 330 13.92 -14.24 -10.10
C PRO A 330 14.54 -14.69 -8.77
N GLU A 331 15.23 -15.82 -8.77
CA GLU A 331 15.87 -16.41 -7.58
C GLU A 331 16.85 -15.43 -6.91
N ALA A 332 17.60 -14.66 -7.69
CA ALA A 332 18.53 -13.66 -7.18
C ALA A 332 17.86 -12.60 -6.28
N ARG A 333 16.56 -12.31 -6.48
CA ARG A 333 15.79 -11.40 -5.63
C ARG A 333 15.50 -12.00 -4.28
N LEU A 334 15.07 -13.26 -4.29
CA LEU A 334 14.83 -14.02 -3.06
C LEU A 334 16.10 -14.22 -2.28
N ALA A 335 17.22 -14.54 -2.94
CA ALA A 335 18.53 -14.67 -2.31
C ALA A 335 18.96 -13.41 -1.56
N THR A 336 18.74 -12.22 -2.13
CA THR A 336 19.04 -10.94 -1.45
C THR A 336 18.12 -10.70 -0.26
N ILE A 337 16.81 -11.02 -0.34
CA ILE A 337 15.88 -10.91 0.79
C ILE A 337 16.32 -11.87 1.91
N LYS A 338 16.61 -13.14 1.59
CA LYS A 338 17.13 -14.13 2.55
C LYS A 338 18.42 -13.65 3.23
N LYS A 339 19.36 -13.10 2.45
CA LYS A 339 20.61 -12.54 2.96
C LYS A 339 20.37 -11.37 3.94
N SER A 340 19.41 -10.51 3.67
CA SER A 340 19.04 -9.42 4.60
C SER A 340 18.56 -10.00 5.93
N VAL A 341 17.63 -10.96 5.90
CA VAL A 341 17.11 -11.60 7.11
C VAL A 341 18.25 -12.26 7.91
N GLU A 342 19.09 -13.09 7.27
CA GLU A 342 20.22 -13.76 7.93
C GLU A 342 21.26 -12.78 8.48
N SER A 343 21.44 -11.61 7.85
CA SER A 343 22.39 -10.60 8.34
C SER A 343 21.93 -9.92 9.62
N ARG A 344 20.64 -9.89 9.91
CA ARG A 344 20.05 -9.25 11.09
C ARG A 344 19.58 -10.26 12.14
N PHE A 345 18.95 -11.35 11.69
CA PHE A 345 18.28 -12.36 12.50
C PHE A 345 18.75 -13.79 12.14
N PRO A 346 20.06 -14.10 12.33
CA PRO A 346 20.63 -15.36 11.87
C PRO A 346 19.95 -16.57 12.51
N GLY A 347 19.49 -17.50 11.69
CA GLY A 347 18.88 -18.76 12.11
C GLY A 347 17.49 -18.64 12.75
N CYS A 348 16.80 -17.47 12.67
CA CYS A 348 15.47 -17.32 13.23
C CYS A 348 14.40 -18.16 12.52
N ALA A 349 14.63 -18.53 11.25
CA ALA A 349 13.68 -19.26 10.42
C ALA A 349 14.39 -20.17 9.39
N ASP A 350 13.63 -21.12 8.80
CA ASP A 350 14.10 -21.89 7.63
C ASP A 350 13.73 -21.17 6.35
N LEU A 351 14.60 -20.29 5.88
CA LEU A 351 14.33 -19.44 4.73
C LEU A 351 14.20 -20.20 3.41
N ASP A 352 14.65 -21.48 3.34
CA ASP A 352 14.49 -22.30 2.14
C ASP A 352 13.09 -22.89 2.02
N ALA A 353 12.37 -23.03 3.15
CA ALA A 353 10.98 -23.45 3.20
C ALA A 353 9.99 -22.30 3.05
N ALA A 354 10.43 -21.08 2.72
CA ALA A 354 9.59 -19.92 2.63
C ALA A 354 8.59 -19.97 1.45
N GLU A 355 7.34 -19.62 1.71
CA GLU A 355 6.39 -19.28 0.67
C GLU A 355 6.80 -17.94 0.03
N THR A 356 6.93 -17.93 -1.30
CA THR A 356 7.34 -16.75 -2.06
C THR A 356 6.17 -16.14 -2.81
N TRP A 357 6.15 -14.83 -2.94
CA TRP A 357 5.10 -14.11 -3.63
C TRP A 357 5.64 -12.86 -4.34
N THR A 358 4.92 -12.45 -5.40
CA THR A 358 5.11 -11.18 -6.10
C THR A 358 3.77 -10.49 -6.31
N GLY A 359 3.77 -9.17 -6.24
CA GLY A 359 2.59 -8.35 -6.49
C GLY A 359 2.92 -6.96 -6.96
N PHE A 360 1.89 -6.22 -7.31
CA PHE A 360 1.97 -4.94 -8.00
C PHE A 360 1.44 -3.81 -7.12
N ARG A 361 2.30 -2.85 -6.79
CA ARG A 361 1.91 -1.63 -6.11
C ARG A 361 1.26 -0.70 -7.12
N PRO A 362 0.04 -0.21 -6.90
CA PRO A 362 -0.62 0.72 -7.81
C PRO A 362 -0.05 2.13 -7.63
N MET A 363 1.13 2.38 -8.22
CA MET A 363 1.86 3.63 -8.02
C MET A 363 1.35 4.74 -8.92
N THR A 364 1.12 5.90 -8.34
CA THR A 364 0.96 7.17 -9.03
C THR A 364 2.31 7.85 -9.23
N PRO A 365 2.55 8.61 -10.29
CA PRO A 365 3.86 9.19 -10.55
C PRO A 365 4.24 10.30 -9.56
N ASP A 366 3.28 10.94 -8.92
CA ASP A 366 3.44 12.03 -7.96
C ASP A 366 3.37 11.59 -6.47
N GLY A 367 2.95 10.35 -6.21
CA GLY A 367 2.91 9.71 -4.89
C GLY A 367 1.54 9.58 -4.22
N PRO A 368 0.73 10.60 -4.03
CA PRO A 368 -0.59 10.54 -3.40
C PRO A 368 -1.57 9.60 -4.13
N ALA A 369 -2.44 8.98 -3.37
CA ALA A 369 -3.54 8.18 -3.89
C ALA A 369 -4.51 9.04 -4.73
N ILE A 370 -5.44 8.41 -5.40
CA ILE A 370 -6.50 9.06 -6.18
C ILE A 370 -7.81 8.86 -5.43
N ILE A 371 -8.30 9.95 -4.81
CA ILE A 371 -9.49 9.94 -3.95
C ILE A 371 -10.40 11.10 -4.35
N GLY A 372 -11.64 10.79 -4.71
CA GLY A 372 -12.61 11.82 -5.05
C GLY A 372 -13.58 11.42 -6.15
N ARG A 373 -14.34 12.40 -6.64
CA ARG A 373 -15.33 12.22 -7.70
C ARG A 373 -14.66 12.01 -9.05
N GLY A 374 -15.10 11.03 -9.80
CA GLY A 374 -14.69 10.73 -11.17
C GLY A 374 -15.35 11.62 -12.22
N PRO A 375 -15.26 11.22 -13.52
CA PRO A 375 -15.77 12.01 -14.64
C PRO A 375 -17.32 11.94 -14.80
N ARG A 376 -18.01 11.23 -13.90
CA ARG A 376 -19.49 11.16 -13.86
C ARG A 376 -19.95 11.47 -12.44
N GLU A 377 -21.15 12.02 -12.29
CA GLU A 377 -21.66 12.53 -11.02
C GLU A 377 -21.72 11.50 -9.88
N ASN A 378 -21.97 10.23 -10.25
CA ASN A 378 -22.09 9.10 -9.31
C ASN A 378 -20.94 8.12 -9.40
N LEU A 379 -19.83 8.50 -10.01
CA LEU A 379 -18.60 7.71 -10.10
C LEU A 379 -17.53 8.29 -9.16
N TYR A 380 -16.98 7.45 -8.31
CA TYR A 380 -15.98 7.83 -7.32
C TYR A 380 -14.74 6.95 -7.42
N LEU A 381 -13.60 7.47 -7.02
CA LEU A 381 -12.31 6.79 -7.07
C LEU A 381 -11.71 6.74 -5.67
N ASN A 382 -11.25 5.57 -5.27
CA ASN A 382 -10.43 5.35 -4.09
C ASN A 382 -9.36 4.31 -4.41
N THR A 383 -8.29 4.74 -5.09
CA THR A 383 -7.31 3.86 -5.73
C THR A 383 -5.93 4.49 -5.84
N GLY A 384 -4.95 3.78 -6.40
CA GLY A 384 -3.62 4.35 -6.66
C GLY A 384 -2.78 4.61 -5.41
N HIS A 385 -2.98 3.88 -4.33
CA HIS A 385 -2.34 4.10 -3.02
C HIS A 385 -0.85 3.69 -2.96
N GLY A 386 -0.28 3.21 -4.04
CA GLY A 386 1.14 2.84 -4.12
C GLY A 386 1.53 1.78 -3.09
N THR A 387 2.59 2.06 -2.34
CA THR A 387 3.09 1.18 -1.27
C THR A 387 2.28 1.28 0.03
N PHE A 388 1.44 2.31 0.17
CA PHE A 388 0.79 2.66 1.44
C PHE A 388 -0.71 2.31 1.48
N GLY A 389 -1.17 1.46 0.54
CA GLY A 389 -2.59 1.12 0.42
C GLY A 389 -3.18 0.56 1.71
N TRP A 390 -2.45 -0.27 2.44
CA TRP A 390 -2.93 -0.72 3.73
C TRP A 390 -2.93 0.38 4.77
N THR A 391 -1.82 1.06 4.97
CA THR A 391 -1.69 2.19 5.91
C THR A 391 -2.80 3.23 5.74
N LEU A 392 -3.14 3.57 4.49
CA LEU A 392 -4.07 4.67 4.19
C LEU A 392 -5.52 4.22 3.99
N SER A 393 -5.81 2.91 3.96
CA SER A 393 -7.11 2.39 3.53
C SER A 393 -8.28 2.83 4.40
N ALA A 394 -8.15 2.84 5.73
CA ALA A 394 -9.24 3.23 6.61
C ALA A 394 -9.53 4.75 6.54
N GLY A 395 -8.48 5.58 6.46
CA GLY A 395 -8.64 7.03 6.29
C GLY A 395 -9.21 7.39 4.92
N SER A 396 -8.72 6.77 3.84
CA SER A 396 -9.24 7.02 2.50
C SER A 396 -10.68 6.53 2.34
N ALA A 397 -11.07 5.47 3.04
CA ALA A 397 -12.45 4.97 3.06
C ALA A 397 -13.40 5.97 3.72
N ASP A 398 -13.02 6.54 4.85
CA ASP A 398 -13.82 7.56 5.54
C ASP A 398 -13.96 8.83 4.68
N VAL A 399 -12.84 9.29 4.12
CA VAL A 399 -12.81 10.49 3.26
C VAL A 399 -13.66 10.32 2.00
N ILE A 400 -13.58 9.15 1.31
CA ILE A 400 -14.40 8.94 0.12
C ILE A 400 -15.90 8.82 0.47
N ALA A 401 -16.23 8.27 1.63
CA ALA A 401 -17.61 8.24 2.10
C ALA A 401 -18.16 9.65 2.34
N GLN A 402 -17.39 10.55 2.96
CA GLN A 402 -17.74 11.97 3.13
C GLN A 402 -18.01 12.64 1.77
N VAL A 403 -17.13 12.40 0.76
CA VAL A 403 -17.33 12.93 -0.60
C VAL A 403 -18.62 12.41 -1.24
N ILE A 404 -18.95 11.13 -1.05
CA ILE A 404 -20.18 10.51 -1.58
C ILE A 404 -21.43 11.13 -0.96
N GLU A 405 -21.40 11.41 0.34
CA GLU A 405 -22.51 12.03 1.09
C GLU A 405 -22.59 13.55 0.92
N GLY A 406 -21.61 14.16 0.23
CA GLY A 406 -21.55 15.60 0.05
C GLY A 406 -21.13 16.39 1.30
N GLU A 407 -20.50 15.70 2.25
CA GLU A 407 -19.89 16.32 3.43
C GLU A 407 -18.56 17.00 3.06
N GLU A 408 -18.13 17.96 3.89
CA GLU A 408 -16.77 18.52 3.78
C GLU A 408 -15.76 17.48 4.27
N PRO A 409 -14.77 17.08 3.44
CA PRO A 409 -13.80 16.10 3.84
C PRO A 409 -12.94 16.55 5.02
N THR A 410 -12.69 15.65 5.99
CA THR A 410 -11.87 15.89 7.17
C THR A 410 -10.45 16.34 6.83
N ILE A 411 -9.96 15.98 5.65
CA ILE A 411 -8.65 16.40 5.13
C ILE A 411 -8.80 17.12 3.78
N CYS A 412 -7.88 18.03 3.47
CA CYS A 412 -7.82 18.67 2.15
C CYS A 412 -7.48 17.63 1.06
N LEU A 413 -8.29 17.57 0.01
CA LEU A 413 -8.18 16.60 -1.09
C LEU A 413 -7.38 17.09 -2.30
N ASP A 414 -6.84 18.31 -2.31
CA ASP A 414 -6.17 18.87 -3.48
C ASP A 414 -5.07 17.95 -4.05
N ALA A 415 -4.25 17.37 -3.17
CA ALA A 415 -3.20 16.42 -3.57
C ALA A 415 -3.74 15.05 -4.04
N PHE A 416 -5.02 14.75 -3.80
CA PHE A 416 -5.63 13.44 -4.09
C PHE A 416 -6.64 13.49 -5.25
N ARG A 417 -6.96 14.68 -5.78
CA ARG A 417 -7.97 14.85 -6.84
C ARG A 417 -7.70 13.96 -8.06
N PRO A 418 -8.73 13.27 -8.61
CA PRO A 418 -8.59 12.48 -9.82
C PRO A 418 -8.08 13.27 -11.03
N GLY A 419 -8.53 14.51 -11.19
CA GLY A 419 -8.20 15.38 -12.33
C GLY A 419 -6.80 16.02 -12.30
N ARG A 420 -6.04 15.89 -11.23
CA ARG A 420 -4.72 16.56 -11.07
C ARG A 420 -3.65 16.17 -12.11
N PHE A 421 -3.88 15.11 -12.85
CA PHE A 421 -2.98 14.65 -13.92
C PHE A 421 -3.34 15.21 -15.31
N GLN A 422 -4.46 15.92 -15.41
CA GLN A 422 -4.95 16.51 -16.67
C GLN A 422 -4.59 18.01 -16.77
N GLU A 423 -3.96 18.57 -15.73
CA GLU A 423 -3.48 19.97 -15.60
C GLU A 423 -1.96 20.07 -16.02
#